data_98334ae3514aa7b6229dfb3e8ea658b5
#
_entry.id   98334ae3514aa7b6229dfb3e8ea658b5
#
_cell.length_a   1.000
_cell.length_b   1.000
_cell.length_c   1.000
_cell.angle_alpha   90.00
_cell.angle_beta   90.00
_cell.angle_gamma   90.00
#
_symmetry.space_group_name_H-M   'P 1'
#
loop_
_entity.id
_entity.type
_entity.pdbx_description
1 polymer ?
#
loop_
_entity_poly.entity_id
_entity_poly.type
_entity_poly.pdbx_seq_one_letter_code
_entity_poly.pdbx_strand_id
1 'polypeptide(L)'
;MSEYVEVFRVEAKSLLKNFQKHEKEAVARCERVFGDRQDLSLMNMQHVVAKEYGFDSWNELVKAERWQLAEALIATKNKTLHTPLSVDGRKGAMYPFADGKGTVGLRREREGVDLVNFQRIYANGSTSPYLPLDAMDLSQYDLSKLNVLRADYDDYTLWPVEAAKRPEGFEPAEFLEKRKNPGLGIRALHKQGIDGRNRAAAVIEGFLLCDHLEYHDNLKWYERVDSGEPRHGVSGGELVSALAGKTCGVAPKADIYYFSALQTENKQRTQRYYAQALEKICDLHEERLKEGKSGIDVVCILWGIVSELFQNDDGAAEMQAAVKRAADLGIWVNSGHLDFAGNKLWRESRVRCKADGDLDNPDDYTVMPNQLDMAKFPELVRNTLCFPGGGRTVAGSVRLDAYRFSAPGFSLKPYECGLFVLARSVKPDLTAEEFWRIGLETGDFRDGIGVIVNPRQLVTALRG
;
A
#
# COMPACT_ATOMS: atom_id res chain seq x y z
N MET A 1 -19.19 -16.87 -8.13
CA MET A 1 -20.03 -15.66 -7.99
C MET A 1 -19.21 -14.69 -7.16
N SER A 2 -19.08 -13.44 -7.58
CA SER A 2 -18.24 -12.47 -6.86
C SER A 2 -18.74 -12.26 -5.43
N GLU A 3 -17.84 -12.21 -4.44
CA GLU A 3 -18.17 -11.89 -3.04
C GLU A 3 -18.90 -10.55 -2.91
N TYR A 4 -18.63 -9.61 -3.80
CA TYR A 4 -19.32 -8.31 -3.84
C TYR A 4 -20.80 -8.42 -4.16
N VAL A 5 -21.22 -9.33 -5.04
CA VAL A 5 -22.64 -9.56 -5.36
C VAL A 5 -23.41 -9.99 -4.11
N GLU A 6 -22.76 -10.74 -3.20
CA GLU A 6 -23.39 -11.15 -1.95
C GLU A 6 -23.64 -9.97 -0.99
N VAL A 7 -22.75 -8.98 -0.99
CA VAL A 7 -22.95 -7.73 -0.22
C VAL A 7 -24.25 -7.04 -0.65
N PHE A 8 -24.47 -6.86 -1.95
CA PHE A 8 -25.68 -6.26 -2.49
C PHE A 8 -26.95 -7.10 -2.22
N ARG A 9 -26.81 -8.45 -2.23
CA ARG A 9 -27.92 -9.33 -1.88
C ARG A 9 -28.33 -9.20 -0.42
N VAL A 10 -27.36 -9.13 0.48
CA VAL A 10 -27.61 -8.94 1.92
C VAL A 10 -28.29 -7.59 2.13
N GLU A 11 -27.84 -6.55 1.44
CA GLU A 11 -28.45 -5.24 1.53
C GLU A 11 -29.89 -5.22 1.02
N ALA A 12 -30.19 -5.84 -0.12
CA ALA A 12 -31.55 -5.94 -0.64
C ALA A 12 -32.49 -6.69 0.30
N LYS A 13 -32.03 -7.76 0.94
CA LYS A 13 -32.79 -8.49 1.97
C LYS A 13 -33.05 -7.65 3.21
N SER A 14 -32.04 -6.90 3.65
CA SER A 14 -32.17 -5.97 4.79
C SER A 14 -33.15 -4.84 4.48
N LEU A 15 -33.07 -4.27 3.27
CA LEU A 15 -33.97 -3.22 2.81
C LEU A 15 -35.44 -3.72 2.81
N LEU A 16 -35.70 -4.94 2.32
CA LEU A 16 -37.03 -5.52 2.37
C LEU A 16 -37.56 -5.65 3.80
N LYS A 17 -36.73 -6.19 4.70
CA LYS A 17 -37.09 -6.38 6.12
C LYS A 17 -37.45 -5.04 6.79
N ASN A 18 -36.67 -3.99 6.51
CA ASN A 18 -36.85 -2.69 7.10
C ASN A 18 -38.04 -1.93 6.46
N PHE A 19 -38.27 -2.11 5.17
CA PHE A 19 -39.45 -1.60 4.47
C PHE A 19 -40.76 -2.20 5.04
N GLN A 20 -40.76 -3.52 5.25
CA GLN A 20 -41.91 -4.21 5.88
C GLN A 20 -42.21 -3.76 7.32
N LYS A 21 -41.20 -3.21 7.99
CA LYS A 21 -41.37 -2.58 9.32
C LYS A 21 -41.73 -1.08 9.26
N HIS A 22 -41.91 -0.55 8.07
CA HIS A 22 -42.17 0.89 7.83
C HIS A 22 -41.09 1.82 8.38
N GLU A 23 -39.81 1.35 8.38
CA GLU A 23 -38.70 2.22 8.76
C GLU A 23 -38.56 3.37 7.75
N LYS A 24 -38.52 4.61 8.25
CA LYS A 24 -38.58 5.84 7.43
C LYS A 24 -37.55 5.88 6.32
N GLU A 25 -36.32 5.46 6.61
CA GLU A 25 -35.25 5.46 5.63
C GLU A 25 -35.48 4.42 4.53
N ALA A 26 -35.91 3.21 4.90
CA ALA A 26 -36.20 2.17 3.92
C ALA A 26 -37.39 2.52 3.01
N VAL A 27 -38.42 3.13 3.57
CA VAL A 27 -39.58 3.66 2.82
C VAL A 27 -39.10 4.73 1.83
N ALA A 28 -38.35 5.72 2.30
CA ALA A 28 -37.82 6.80 1.45
C ALA A 28 -36.91 6.32 0.32
N ARG A 29 -36.11 5.25 0.53
CA ARG A 29 -35.30 4.62 -0.50
C ARG A 29 -36.18 4.00 -1.59
N CYS A 30 -37.22 3.30 -1.21
CA CYS A 30 -38.15 2.67 -2.13
C CYS A 30 -39.01 3.68 -2.90
N GLU A 31 -39.48 4.72 -2.23
CA GLU A 31 -40.29 5.79 -2.84
C GLU A 31 -39.53 6.52 -3.96
N ARG A 32 -38.22 6.70 -3.84
CA ARG A 32 -37.41 7.31 -4.90
C ARG A 32 -37.43 6.55 -6.22
N VAL A 33 -37.71 5.25 -6.18
CA VAL A 33 -37.68 4.38 -7.37
C VAL A 33 -39.08 3.96 -7.82
N PHE A 34 -39.99 3.73 -6.86
CA PHE A 34 -41.30 3.14 -7.13
C PHE A 34 -42.51 4.06 -6.69
N GLY A 35 -42.18 5.27 -6.23
CA GLY A 35 -43.21 6.13 -5.64
C GLY A 35 -43.80 5.53 -4.35
N ASP A 36 -45.03 5.82 -4.06
CA ASP A 36 -45.79 5.41 -2.85
C ASP A 36 -46.29 3.96 -2.87
N ARG A 37 -45.74 3.14 -3.74
CA ARG A 37 -46.11 1.72 -3.89
C ARG A 37 -45.76 0.91 -2.64
N GLN A 38 -46.73 0.16 -2.10
CA GLN A 38 -46.60 -0.58 -0.84
C GLN A 38 -46.34 -2.07 -1.04
N ASP A 39 -46.67 -2.65 -2.20
CA ASP A 39 -46.55 -4.08 -2.51
C ASP A 39 -45.20 -4.46 -3.13
N LEU A 40 -44.09 -4.10 -2.48
CA LEU A 40 -42.76 -4.32 -3.00
C LEU A 40 -42.18 -5.66 -2.54
N SER A 41 -41.66 -6.40 -3.52
CA SER A 41 -41.02 -7.72 -3.34
C SER A 41 -39.48 -7.58 -3.19
N LEU A 42 -38.82 -8.71 -2.89
CA LEU A 42 -37.35 -8.77 -2.88
C LEU A 42 -36.73 -8.35 -4.22
N MET A 43 -37.39 -8.70 -5.33
CA MET A 43 -36.91 -8.31 -6.66
C MET A 43 -36.98 -6.78 -6.85
N ASN A 44 -37.99 -6.12 -6.28
CA ASN A 44 -38.07 -4.65 -6.28
C ASN A 44 -36.93 -4.05 -5.43
N MET A 45 -36.62 -4.65 -4.26
CA MET A 45 -35.51 -4.19 -3.42
C MET A 45 -34.14 -4.37 -4.11
N GLN A 46 -33.94 -5.46 -4.84
CA GLN A 46 -32.78 -5.68 -5.67
C GLN A 46 -32.66 -4.59 -6.75
N HIS A 47 -33.77 -4.17 -7.33
CA HIS A 47 -33.76 -3.09 -8.31
C HIS A 47 -33.45 -1.73 -7.67
N VAL A 48 -33.99 -1.42 -6.48
CA VAL A 48 -33.64 -0.22 -5.71
C VAL A 48 -32.13 -0.19 -5.44
N VAL A 49 -31.60 -1.27 -4.90
CA VAL A 49 -30.18 -1.38 -4.61
C VAL A 49 -29.35 -1.19 -5.89
N ALA A 50 -29.70 -1.87 -6.99
CA ALA A 50 -28.98 -1.71 -8.25
C ALA A 50 -28.94 -0.23 -8.71
N LYS A 51 -30.08 0.46 -8.68
CA LYS A 51 -30.17 1.88 -9.05
C LYS A 51 -29.34 2.79 -8.16
N GLU A 52 -29.34 2.56 -6.84
CA GLU A 52 -28.57 3.36 -5.88
C GLU A 52 -27.05 3.21 -6.08
N TYR A 53 -26.62 2.05 -6.57
CA TYR A 53 -25.22 1.77 -6.90
C TYR A 53 -24.84 2.06 -8.35
N GLY A 54 -25.76 2.70 -9.13
CA GLY A 54 -25.46 3.20 -10.48
C GLY A 54 -25.64 2.18 -11.61
N PHE A 55 -26.31 1.06 -11.35
CA PHE A 55 -26.66 0.07 -12.36
C PHE A 55 -28.11 0.23 -12.82
N ASP A 56 -28.38 0.00 -14.11
CA ASP A 56 -29.73 0.10 -14.64
C ASP A 56 -30.66 -1.03 -14.20
N SER A 57 -30.10 -2.17 -13.85
CA SER A 57 -30.86 -3.34 -13.37
C SER A 57 -30.04 -4.23 -12.48
N TRP A 58 -30.75 -5.09 -11.70
CA TRP A 58 -30.12 -6.14 -10.91
C TRP A 58 -29.32 -7.13 -11.78
N ASN A 59 -29.79 -7.44 -12.98
CA ASN A 59 -29.10 -8.32 -13.91
C ASN A 59 -27.78 -7.72 -14.40
N GLU A 60 -27.73 -6.42 -14.60
CA GLU A 60 -26.51 -5.70 -14.94
C GLU A 60 -25.52 -5.77 -13.77
N LEU A 61 -25.96 -5.44 -12.55
CA LEU A 61 -25.14 -5.52 -11.35
C LEU A 61 -24.55 -6.92 -11.17
N VAL A 62 -25.35 -7.97 -11.31
CA VAL A 62 -24.87 -9.36 -11.10
C VAL A 62 -23.87 -9.80 -12.17
N LYS A 63 -23.94 -9.22 -13.37
CA LYS A 63 -23.04 -9.49 -14.49
C LYS A 63 -21.85 -8.54 -14.55
N ALA A 64 -21.84 -7.49 -13.72
CA ALA A 64 -20.77 -6.52 -13.69
C ALA A 64 -19.44 -7.17 -13.27
N GLU A 65 -18.37 -6.64 -13.83
CA GLU A 65 -17.02 -7.03 -13.48
C GLU A 65 -16.73 -6.71 -12.00
N ARG A 66 -15.85 -7.49 -11.39
CA ARG A 66 -15.48 -7.33 -9.97
C ARG A 66 -15.11 -5.89 -9.62
N TRP A 67 -14.36 -5.21 -10.47
CA TRP A 67 -13.94 -3.84 -10.27
C TRP A 67 -15.09 -2.82 -10.31
N GLN A 68 -16.09 -3.02 -11.19
CA GLN A 68 -17.28 -2.16 -11.26
C GLN A 68 -18.10 -2.24 -9.96
N LEU A 69 -18.21 -3.44 -9.40
CA LEU A 69 -18.90 -3.66 -8.14
C LEU A 69 -18.15 -3.01 -6.96
N ALA A 70 -16.81 -3.11 -6.96
CA ALA A 70 -15.97 -2.45 -5.96
C ALA A 70 -16.10 -0.93 -6.04
N GLU A 71 -16.04 -0.34 -7.23
CA GLU A 71 -16.25 1.09 -7.44
C GLU A 71 -17.62 1.57 -6.94
N ALA A 72 -18.66 0.83 -7.28
CA ALA A 72 -20.03 1.16 -6.86
C ALA A 72 -20.16 1.18 -5.33
N LEU A 73 -19.60 0.18 -4.64
CA LEU A 73 -19.59 0.12 -3.17
C LEU A 73 -18.86 1.31 -2.55
N ILE A 74 -17.71 1.69 -3.10
CA ILE A 74 -16.92 2.82 -2.61
C ILE A 74 -17.61 4.15 -2.89
N ALA A 75 -18.12 4.36 -4.09
CA ALA A 75 -18.83 5.57 -4.46
C ALA A 75 -20.04 5.84 -3.54
N THR A 76 -20.73 4.78 -3.11
CA THR A 76 -21.87 4.88 -2.20
C THR A 76 -21.44 5.11 -0.75
N LYS A 77 -20.41 4.41 -0.28
CA LYS A 77 -19.79 4.69 1.03
C LYS A 77 -19.31 6.14 1.12
N ASN A 78 -18.70 6.66 0.08
CA ASN A 78 -18.18 8.02 0.06
C ASN A 78 -19.26 9.11 0.07
N LYS A 79 -20.49 8.79 -0.35
CA LYS A 79 -21.63 9.70 -0.19
C LYS A 79 -22.07 9.85 1.28
N THR A 80 -21.80 8.83 2.10
CA THR A 80 -22.18 8.79 3.53
C THR A 80 -21.03 9.17 4.46
N LEU A 81 -19.78 9.07 4.01
CA LEU A 81 -18.61 9.48 4.77
C LEU A 81 -18.23 10.90 4.36
N HIS A 82 -18.29 11.84 5.32
CA HIS A 82 -17.63 13.13 5.20
C HIS A 82 -16.10 12.90 5.26
N THR A 83 -15.52 12.51 4.16
CA THR A 83 -14.06 12.35 4.04
C THR A 83 -13.50 13.58 3.35
N PRO A 84 -12.77 14.44 4.05
CA PRO A 84 -12.03 15.53 3.45
C PRO A 84 -10.76 14.95 2.78
N LEU A 85 -10.91 14.24 1.66
CA LEU A 85 -9.81 13.50 1.04
C LEU A 85 -9.15 14.24 -0.11
N SER A 86 -9.60 15.43 -0.51
CA SER A 86 -8.93 16.17 -1.56
C SER A 86 -9.06 17.67 -1.37
N VAL A 87 -7.94 18.36 -1.53
CA VAL A 87 -7.83 19.82 -1.43
C VAL A 87 -8.58 20.51 -2.56
N ASP A 88 -8.75 19.90 -3.70
CA ASP A 88 -9.43 20.44 -4.87
C ASP A 88 -10.87 19.94 -5.03
N GLY A 89 -11.42 19.28 -4.02
CA GLY A 89 -12.80 18.78 -4.02
C GLY A 89 -13.04 17.58 -4.94
N ARG A 90 -11.99 17.04 -5.55
CA ARG A 90 -12.09 15.89 -6.45
C ARG A 90 -11.84 14.61 -5.67
N LYS A 91 -12.90 14.02 -5.11
CA LYS A 91 -12.87 12.64 -4.62
C LYS A 91 -12.43 11.72 -5.73
N GLY A 92 -11.49 10.82 -5.43
CA GLY A 92 -11.03 9.87 -6.42
C GLY A 92 -10.54 10.51 -7.72
N ALA A 93 -10.29 11.82 -7.71
CA ALA A 93 -9.82 12.60 -8.85
C ALA A 93 -8.53 12.05 -9.44
N MET A 94 -8.01 11.08 -8.79
CA MET A 94 -6.82 10.37 -9.17
C MET A 94 -7.13 9.07 -9.87
N TYR A 95 -8.38 8.88 -10.26
CA TYR A 95 -8.73 7.82 -11.21
C TYR A 95 -8.04 8.13 -12.52
N PRO A 96 -7.00 7.40 -12.85
CA PRO A 96 -6.34 7.60 -14.12
C PRO A 96 -7.24 7.24 -15.31
N PHE A 97 -8.42 6.73 -15.06
CA PHE A 97 -9.38 6.21 -16.02
C PHE A 97 -10.80 6.70 -15.75
N ALA A 98 -10.93 7.88 -15.17
CA ALA A 98 -12.23 8.55 -14.93
C ALA A 98 -13.03 8.82 -16.22
N ASP A 99 -12.46 8.47 -17.39
CA ASP A 99 -13.14 8.53 -18.68
C ASP A 99 -14.17 7.40 -18.88
N GLY A 100 -14.47 6.62 -17.85
CA GLY A 100 -15.39 5.48 -17.94
C GLY A 100 -14.88 4.31 -18.79
N LYS A 101 -13.71 4.47 -19.39
CA LYS A 101 -13.03 3.42 -20.16
C LYS A 101 -12.04 2.65 -19.30
N GLY A 102 -12.30 2.55 -18.03
CA GLY A 102 -11.51 1.95 -16.97
C GLY A 102 -11.03 0.52 -17.15
N THR A 103 -11.07 0.07 -18.33
CA THR A 103 -10.24 -0.96 -18.84
C THR A 103 -8.91 -0.32 -19.21
N VAL A 104 -8.00 -0.20 -18.26
CA VAL A 104 -6.62 -0.48 -18.61
C VAL A 104 -6.73 -1.57 -19.64
N GLY A 105 -6.12 -1.37 -20.78
CA GLY A 105 -6.08 -2.46 -21.77
C GLY A 105 -5.51 -3.67 -21.06
N LEU A 106 -6.43 -4.39 -20.42
CA LEU A 106 -6.15 -5.65 -19.78
C LEU A 106 -5.49 -6.47 -20.85
N ARG A 107 -4.31 -6.99 -20.54
CA ARG A 107 -3.66 -7.95 -21.41
C ARG A 107 -2.99 -7.36 -22.63
N ARG A 108 -2.22 -6.32 -22.44
CA ARG A 108 -1.31 -5.82 -23.46
C ARG A 108 -0.01 -6.61 -23.42
N GLU A 109 0.49 -6.95 -24.64
CA GLU A 109 1.93 -7.14 -24.77
C GLU A 109 2.62 -5.84 -24.37
N ARG A 110 3.50 -5.91 -23.37
CA ARG A 110 4.30 -4.77 -22.96
C ARG A 110 5.56 -4.75 -23.80
N GLU A 111 5.79 -3.65 -24.52
CA GLU A 111 7.06 -3.41 -25.19
C GLU A 111 8.22 -3.56 -24.19
N GLY A 112 9.29 -4.17 -24.64
CA GLY A 112 10.52 -4.36 -23.86
C GLY A 112 10.46 -5.50 -22.84
N VAL A 113 9.50 -6.42 -22.91
CA VAL A 113 9.48 -7.67 -22.13
C VAL A 113 9.89 -8.83 -23.00
N ASP A 114 11.01 -9.45 -22.68
CA ASP A 114 11.48 -10.68 -23.31
C ASP A 114 11.12 -11.88 -22.42
N LEU A 115 10.02 -12.55 -22.75
CA LEU A 115 9.55 -13.72 -22.03
C LEU A 115 10.37 -14.98 -22.31
N VAL A 116 11.18 -15.01 -23.36
CA VAL A 116 12.06 -16.15 -23.66
C VAL A 116 13.26 -16.17 -22.71
N ASN A 117 13.86 -14.98 -22.50
CA ASN A 117 14.99 -14.82 -21.59
C ASN A 117 14.58 -14.31 -20.20
N PHE A 118 13.28 -14.12 -19.97
CA PHE A 118 12.70 -13.60 -18.72
C PHE A 118 13.38 -12.32 -18.23
N GLN A 119 13.43 -11.31 -19.10
CA GLN A 119 14.05 -10.04 -18.79
C GLN A 119 13.28 -8.86 -19.37
N ARG A 120 13.41 -7.70 -18.75
CA ARG A 120 12.96 -6.44 -19.32
C ARG A 120 14.10 -5.75 -20.05
N ILE A 121 13.85 -5.31 -21.27
CA ILE A 121 14.78 -4.55 -22.10
C ILE A 121 14.32 -3.10 -22.13
N TYR A 122 15.17 -2.18 -21.69
CA TYR A 122 14.89 -0.75 -21.75
C TYR A 122 15.24 -0.19 -23.14
N ALA A 123 14.66 0.98 -23.48
CA ALA A 123 14.90 1.64 -24.77
C ALA A 123 16.40 1.95 -25.06
N ASN A 124 17.23 2.07 -24.02
CA ASN A 124 18.68 2.24 -24.13
C ASN A 124 19.45 0.92 -24.27
N GLY A 125 18.75 -0.22 -24.42
CA GLY A 125 19.36 -1.55 -24.55
C GLY A 125 19.81 -2.19 -23.23
N SER A 126 19.73 -1.50 -22.10
CA SER A 126 20.00 -2.13 -20.80
C SER A 126 18.89 -3.10 -20.41
N THR A 127 19.21 -4.06 -19.54
CA THR A 127 18.26 -5.10 -19.10
C THR A 127 18.02 -5.05 -17.60
N SER A 128 16.81 -5.47 -17.20
CA SER A 128 16.45 -5.72 -15.81
C SER A 128 15.99 -7.16 -15.64
N PRO A 129 16.36 -7.84 -14.56
CA PRO A 129 15.86 -9.17 -14.28
C PRO A 129 14.40 -9.16 -13.79
N TYR A 130 13.82 -8.00 -13.51
CA TYR A 130 12.44 -7.88 -13.05
C TYR A 130 11.50 -7.67 -14.24
N LEU A 131 10.44 -8.48 -14.28
CA LEU A 131 9.46 -8.52 -15.36
C LEU A 131 8.15 -7.86 -14.94
N PRO A 132 7.70 -6.81 -15.61
CA PRO A 132 6.40 -6.20 -15.37
C PRO A 132 5.31 -6.97 -16.14
N LEU A 133 4.72 -7.98 -15.54
CA LEU A 133 3.71 -8.85 -16.12
C LEU A 133 2.27 -8.46 -15.72
N ASP A 134 2.08 -7.37 -14.99
CA ASP A 134 0.77 -6.92 -14.55
C ASP A 134 -0.21 -6.79 -15.73
N ALA A 135 -1.40 -7.37 -15.59
CA ALA A 135 -2.49 -7.38 -16.57
C ALA A 135 -2.10 -7.92 -17.97
N MET A 136 -1.06 -8.74 -18.07
CA MET A 136 -0.69 -9.40 -19.32
C MET A 136 -1.50 -10.69 -19.55
N ASP A 137 -1.73 -11.04 -20.81
CA ASP A 137 -2.18 -12.37 -21.20
C ASP A 137 -0.98 -13.27 -21.47
N LEU A 138 -0.69 -14.16 -20.53
CA LEU A 138 0.42 -15.10 -20.59
C LEU A 138 -0.06 -16.53 -20.92
N SER A 139 -1.33 -16.71 -21.25
CA SER A 139 -1.96 -18.03 -21.41
C SER A 139 -1.30 -18.94 -22.44
N GLN A 140 -0.62 -18.35 -23.44
CA GLN A 140 0.00 -19.09 -24.54
C GLN A 140 1.50 -19.36 -24.35
N TYR A 141 2.11 -18.81 -23.27
CA TYR A 141 3.55 -18.92 -23.06
C TYR A 141 3.91 -20.14 -22.21
N ASP A 142 5.12 -20.66 -22.43
CA ASP A 142 5.75 -21.62 -21.50
C ASP A 142 6.55 -20.83 -20.46
N LEU A 143 6.06 -20.80 -19.25
CA LEU A 143 6.63 -20.09 -18.11
C LEU A 143 7.21 -21.06 -17.07
N SER A 144 7.38 -22.36 -17.40
CA SER A 144 7.84 -23.39 -16.45
C SER A 144 9.20 -23.06 -15.80
N LYS A 145 10.02 -22.24 -16.46
CA LYS A 145 11.33 -21.81 -15.97
C LYS A 145 11.34 -20.39 -15.38
N LEU A 146 10.19 -19.73 -15.30
CA LEU A 146 10.10 -18.38 -14.77
C LEU A 146 10.43 -18.36 -13.27
N ASN A 147 11.35 -17.49 -12.87
CA ASN A 147 11.54 -17.18 -11.46
C ASN A 147 10.47 -16.20 -11.00
N VAL A 148 9.45 -16.69 -10.30
CA VAL A 148 8.30 -15.89 -9.83
C VAL A 148 8.71 -14.72 -8.92
N LEU A 149 9.83 -14.83 -8.22
CA LEU A 149 10.35 -13.72 -7.40
C LEU A 149 10.96 -12.57 -8.22
N ARG A 150 10.96 -12.68 -9.54
CA ARG A 150 11.39 -11.62 -10.47
C ARG A 150 10.25 -11.07 -11.31
N ALA A 151 9.04 -11.57 -11.13
CA ALA A 151 7.87 -11.21 -11.92
C ALA A 151 6.90 -10.36 -11.11
N ASP A 152 6.76 -9.07 -11.47
CA ASP A 152 5.63 -8.27 -11.02
C ASP A 152 4.39 -8.74 -11.77
N TYR A 153 3.32 -9.10 -11.08
CA TYR A 153 2.06 -9.49 -11.68
C TYR A 153 0.90 -9.18 -10.74
N ASP A 154 -0.27 -9.07 -11.27
CA ASP A 154 -1.49 -8.80 -10.53
C ASP A 154 -2.52 -9.92 -10.67
N ASP A 155 -3.63 -9.80 -9.96
CA ASP A 155 -4.74 -10.74 -10.00
C ASP A 155 -5.56 -10.69 -11.31
N TYR A 156 -5.20 -9.80 -12.23
CA TYR A 156 -5.74 -9.72 -13.60
C TYR A 156 -4.82 -10.34 -14.66
N THR A 157 -3.59 -10.71 -14.30
CA THR A 157 -2.66 -11.41 -15.17
C THR A 157 -3.22 -12.79 -15.51
N LEU A 158 -3.35 -13.11 -16.80
CA LEU A 158 -3.76 -14.44 -17.24
C LEU A 158 -2.57 -15.38 -17.39
N TRP A 159 -2.59 -16.42 -16.61
CA TRP A 159 -1.57 -17.47 -16.62
C TRP A 159 -1.99 -18.66 -17.50
N PRO A 160 -1.03 -19.48 -17.99
CA PRO A 160 -1.35 -20.74 -18.65
C PRO A 160 -2.21 -21.63 -17.77
N VAL A 161 -3.27 -22.21 -18.34
CA VAL A 161 -4.16 -23.15 -17.63
C VAL A 161 -3.41 -24.45 -17.30
N GLU A 162 -2.55 -24.88 -18.22
CA GLU A 162 -1.73 -26.08 -18.07
C GLU A 162 -0.66 -25.89 -17.00
N ALA A 163 -0.75 -26.65 -15.91
CA ALA A 163 0.22 -26.56 -14.81
C ALA A 163 1.68 -26.79 -15.25
N ALA A 164 1.90 -27.66 -16.24
CA ALA A 164 3.23 -27.92 -16.79
C ALA A 164 3.90 -26.71 -17.48
N LYS A 165 3.10 -25.71 -17.87
CA LYS A 165 3.60 -24.44 -18.45
C LYS A 165 3.84 -23.36 -17.38
N ARG A 166 3.51 -23.61 -16.13
CA ARG A 166 3.82 -22.73 -14.99
C ARG A 166 5.01 -23.26 -14.22
N PRO A 167 5.69 -22.43 -13.41
CA PRO A 167 6.71 -22.92 -12.47
C PRO A 167 6.12 -24.02 -11.56
N GLU A 168 6.93 -24.99 -11.23
CA GLU A 168 6.49 -26.13 -10.40
C GLU A 168 5.88 -25.66 -9.08
N GLY A 169 4.69 -26.15 -8.77
CA GLY A 169 3.95 -25.81 -7.54
C GLY A 169 3.46 -24.35 -7.47
N PHE A 170 3.56 -23.58 -8.55
CA PHE A 170 3.12 -22.19 -8.55
C PHE A 170 1.64 -22.08 -8.94
N GLU A 171 0.83 -21.67 -7.97
CA GLU A 171 -0.56 -21.28 -8.14
C GLU A 171 -0.69 -19.76 -7.92
N PRO A 172 -0.89 -18.96 -8.98
CA PRO A 172 -0.77 -17.49 -8.92
C PRO A 172 -1.63 -16.84 -7.86
N ALA A 173 -2.91 -17.22 -7.74
CA ALA A 173 -3.84 -16.65 -6.78
C ALA A 173 -3.47 -17.02 -5.32
N GLU A 174 -3.08 -18.27 -5.08
CA GLU A 174 -2.65 -18.72 -3.75
C GLU A 174 -1.35 -18.05 -3.35
N PHE A 175 -0.44 -17.86 -4.31
CA PHE A 175 0.82 -17.17 -4.06
C PHE A 175 0.58 -15.70 -3.69
N LEU A 176 -0.31 -14.98 -4.40
CA LEU A 176 -0.72 -13.63 -4.06
C LEU A 176 -1.31 -13.58 -2.65
N GLU A 177 -2.20 -14.49 -2.31
CA GLU A 177 -2.85 -14.51 -0.99
C GLU A 177 -1.84 -14.80 0.13
N LYS A 178 -0.98 -15.81 -0.04
CA LYS A 178 0.10 -16.13 0.91
C LYS A 178 1.00 -14.92 1.17
N ARG A 179 1.36 -14.19 0.10
CA ARG A 179 2.30 -13.05 0.15
C ARG A 179 1.70 -11.73 0.67
N LYS A 180 0.42 -11.71 1.01
CA LYS A 180 -0.19 -10.62 1.80
C LYS A 180 0.30 -10.61 3.25
N ASN A 181 0.80 -11.75 3.79
CA ASN A 181 1.38 -11.76 5.13
C ASN A 181 2.60 -10.83 5.19
N PRO A 182 2.62 -9.81 6.07
CA PRO A 182 3.79 -8.94 6.26
C PRO A 182 5.08 -9.70 6.59
N GLY A 183 4.95 -10.87 7.22
CA GLY A 183 6.04 -11.73 7.62
C GLY A 183 6.62 -11.40 8.99
N LEU A 184 7.61 -12.20 9.41
CA LEU A 184 8.36 -12.07 10.65
C LEU A 184 7.47 -11.94 11.90
N GLY A 185 6.31 -12.62 11.90
CA GLY A 185 5.40 -12.68 13.04
C GLY A 185 4.52 -11.45 13.26
N ILE A 186 4.43 -10.52 12.33
CA ILE A 186 3.56 -9.33 12.43
C ILE A 186 2.10 -9.71 12.70
N ARG A 187 1.56 -10.71 12.00
CA ARG A 187 0.17 -11.16 12.25
C ARG A 187 -0.06 -11.69 13.68
N ALA A 188 0.98 -12.20 14.33
CA ALA A 188 0.88 -12.60 15.73
C ALA A 188 0.77 -11.38 16.67
N LEU A 189 1.39 -10.25 16.35
CA LEU A 189 1.21 -8.99 17.07
C LEU A 189 -0.21 -8.43 16.86
N HIS A 190 -0.75 -8.50 15.64
CA HIS A 190 -2.13 -8.08 15.37
C HIS A 190 -3.15 -8.86 16.23
N LYS A 191 -2.95 -10.18 16.38
CA LYS A 191 -3.79 -11.01 17.26
C LYS A 191 -3.72 -10.61 18.73
N GLN A 192 -2.65 -9.95 19.16
CA GLN A 192 -2.49 -9.39 20.50
C GLN A 192 -3.05 -7.96 20.63
N GLY A 193 -3.64 -7.40 19.56
CA GLY A 193 -4.16 -6.03 19.54
C GLY A 193 -3.10 -4.97 19.27
N ILE A 194 -1.87 -5.35 18.91
CA ILE A 194 -0.80 -4.45 18.49
C ILE A 194 -0.91 -4.34 16.95
N ASP A 195 -1.76 -3.44 16.48
CA ASP A 195 -2.19 -3.32 15.10
C ASP A 195 -2.17 -1.87 14.56
N GLY A 196 -1.57 -0.94 15.33
CA GLY A 196 -1.45 0.46 14.97
C GLY A 196 -2.68 1.33 15.31
N ARG A 197 -3.70 0.77 15.98
CA ARG A 197 -4.87 1.55 16.39
C ARG A 197 -4.49 2.75 17.23
N ASN A 198 -5.19 3.87 17.05
CA ASN A 198 -4.94 5.14 17.72
C ASN A 198 -3.56 5.74 17.44
N ARG A 199 -2.87 5.29 16.39
CA ARG A 199 -1.60 5.85 15.92
C ARG A 199 -1.78 6.41 14.51
N ALA A 200 -0.83 7.24 14.07
CA ALA A 200 -0.86 7.82 12.75
C ALA A 200 0.51 7.83 12.08
N ALA A 201 0.51 7.65 10.76
CA ALA A 201 1.68 7.81 9.91
C ALA A 201 1.34 8.72 8.73
N ALA A 202 2.35 9.39 8.19
CA ALA A 202 2.21 10.11 6.93
C ALA A 202 3.03 9.45 5.82
N VAL A 203 2.61 9.65 4.58
CA VAL A 203 3.32 9.18 3.39
C VAL A 203 3.43 10.35 2.41
N ILE A 204 4.65 10.60 1.92
CA ILE A 204 4.90 11.57 0.85
C ILE A 204 5.43 10.79 -0.35
N GLU A 205 4.61 10.70 -1.40
CA GLU A 205 4.95 10.00 -2.64
C GLU A 205 4.14 10.62 -3.80
N GLY A 206 4.14 10.02 -4.96
CA GLY A 206 3.36 10.46 -6.09
C GLY A 206 1.88 10.16 -5.96
N PHE A 207 1.33 9.67 -7.04
CA PHE A 207 -0.07 9.36 -7.17
C PHE A 207 -0.56 8.26 -6.20
N LEU A 208 -1.76 8.44 -5.63
CA LEU A 208 -2.47 7.44 -4.84
C LEU A 208 -3.89 7.20 -5.37
N LEU A 209 -4.28 5.96 -5.53
CA LEU A 209 -5.65 5.55 -5.76
C LEU A 209 -6.40 5.54 -4.42
N CYS A 210 -6.94 6.70 -4.01
CA CYS A 210 -7.44 6.93 -2.66
C CYS A 210 -8.54 5.97 -2.21
N ASP A 211 -9.36 5.49 -3.15
CA ASP A 211 -10.54 4.67 -2.85
C ASP A 211 -10.24 3.16 -2.88
N HIS A 212 -8.96 2.75 -2.93
CA HIS A 212 -8.60 1.34 -2.94
C HIS A 212 -9.07 0.61 -1.67
N LEU A 213 -9.73 -0.54 -1.84
CA LEU A 213 -10.38 -1.30 -0.74
C LEU A 213 -9.41 -1.72 0.37
N GLU A 214 -8.12 -1.81 0.06
CA GLU A 214 -7.11 -2.25 1.02
C GLU A 214 -6.81 -1.22 2.10
N TYR A 215 -6.94 0.09 1.80
CA TYR A 215 -6.50 1.14 2.73
C TYR A 215 -7.41 2.36 2.82
N HIS A 216 -8.49 2.44 2.05
CA HIS A 216 -9.34 3.63 2.03
C HIS A 216 -9.93 3.98 3.42
N ASP A 217 -10.20 2.97 4.26
CA ASP A 217 -10.73 3.18 5.61
C ASP A 217 -9.68 3.84 6.54
N ASN A 218 -8.41 3.63 6.25
CA ASN A 218 -7.27 4.16 7.03
C ASN A 218 -6.87 5.56 6.57
N LEU A 219 -7.18 5.92 5.33
CA LEU A 219 -6.82 7.21 4.74
C LEU A 219 -7.67 8.32 5.35
N LYS A 220 -7.04 9.22 6.13
CA LYS A 220 -7.71 10.34 6.82
C LYS A 220 -7.47 11.66 6.12
N TRP A 221 -6.37 11.77 5.37
CA TRP A 221 -5.99 12.97 4.65
C TRP A 221 -5.34 12.62 3.33
N TYR A 222 -5.73 13.30 2.28
CA TYR A 222 -5.04 13.31 1.00
C TYR A 222 -4.91 14.73 0.53
N GLU A 223 -3.68 15.13 0.21
CA GLU A 223 -3.41 16.45 -0.36
C GLU A 223 -2.37 16.34 -1.46
N ARG A 224 -2.61 17.05 -2.54
CA ARG A 224 -1.66 17.18 -3.62
C ARG A 224 -0.95 18.53 -3.49
N VAL A 225 0.37 18.50 -3.36
CA VAL A 225 1.21 19.70 -3.24
C VAL A 225 2.05 19.96 -4.48
N ASP A 226 2.14 19.03 -5.42
CA ASP A 226 2.81 19.23 -6.70
C ASP A 226 1.90 19.93 -7.71
N SER A 227 2.51 20.54 -8.76
CA SER A 227 1.81 21.23 -9.84
C SER A 227 1.75 20.43 -11.15
N GLY A 228 2.31 19.22 -11.18
CA GLY A 228 2.37 18.39 -12.38
C GLY A 228 1.04 17.73 -12.73
N GLU A 229 0.88 17.25 -13.96
CA GLU A 229 -0.24 16.40 -14.32
C GLU A 229 -0.16 15.08 -13.54
N PRO A 230 -1.31 14.56 -13.03
CA PRO A 230 -1.36 13.27 -12.36
C PRO A 230 -0.77 12.19 -13.28
N ARG A 231 0.24 11.48 -12.81
CA ARG A 231 0.81 10.36 -13.55
C ARG A 231 0.54 9.07 -12.82
N HIS A 232 0.28 8.04 -13.62
CA HIS A 232 0.21 6.69 -13.10
C HIS A 232 1.49 6.33 -12.39
N GLY A 233 1.38 6.02 -11.12
CA GLY A 233 2.45 5.47 -10.31
C GLY A 233 1.94 4.26 -9.55
N VAL A 234 2.75 3.25 -9.45
CA VAL A 234 2.41 2.06 -8.65
C VAL A 234 2.80 2.25 -7.18
N SER A 235 3.75 3.14 -6.91
CA SER A 235 4.41 3.23 -5.61
C SER A 235 3.50 3.72 -4.48
N GLY A 236 2.60 4.67 -4.72
CA GLY A 236 1.72 5.18 -3.68
C GLY A 236 0.85 4.10 -3.03
N GLY A 237 0.17 3.30 -3.85
CA GLY A 237 -0.64 2.18 -3.37
C GLY A 237 0.19 1.10 -2.68
N GLU A 238 1.37 0.76 -3.23
CA GLU A 238 2.30 -0.18 -2.62
C GLU A 238 2.75 0.27 -1.23
N LEU A 239 3.14 1.54 -1.07
CA LEU A 239 3.60 2.09 0.20
C LEU A 239 2.49 2.08 1.25
N VAL A 240 1.33 2.64 0.92
CA VAL A 240 0.22 2.73 1.87
C VAL A 240 -0.28 1.35 2.26
N SER A 241 -0.43 0.43 1.30
CA SER A 241 -0.91 -0.92 1.61
C SER A 241 0.11 -1.73 2.41
N ALA A 242 1.40 -1.63 2.11
CA ALA A 242 2.45 -2.32 2.87
C ALA A 242 2.59 -1.76 4.30
N LEU A 243 2.34 -0.44 4.50
CA LEU A 243 2.36 0.18 5.82
C LEU A 243 1.09 -0.15 6.61
N ALA A 244 -0.08 0.16 6.06
CA ALA A 244 -1.34 0.18 6.80
C ALA A 244 -2.51 -0.50 6.07
N GLY A 245 -2.22 -1.34 5.07
CA GLY A 245 -3.26 -2.09 4.39
C GLY A 245 -3.97 -3.06 5.33
N LYS A 246 -5.24 -3.25 5.08
CA LYS A 246 -6.14 -4.11 5.87
C LYS A 246 -5.66 -5.56 5.94
N THR A 247 -5.14 -6.10 4.84
CA THR A 247 -4.72 -7.50 4.73
C THR A 247 -3.22 -7.69 4.58
N CYS A 248 -2.51 -6.72 4.00
CA CYS A 248 -1.06 -6.79 3.74
C CYS A 248 -0.23 -5.75 4.50
N GLY A 249 -0.85 -4.90 5.31
CA GLY A 249 -0.15 -3.87 6.08
C GLY A 249 0.49 -4.37 7.37
N VAL A 250 1.57 -3.70 7.76
CA VAL A 250 2.25 -3.93 9.04
C VAL A 250 1.44 -3.33 10.19
N ALA A 251 0.85 -2.14 10.02
CA ALA A 251 0.04 -1.43 11.00
C ALA A 251 -1.39 -1.18 10.47
N PRO A 252 -2.23 -2.24 10.32
CA PRO A 252 -3.47 -2.19 9.53
C PRO A 252 -4.58 -1.32 10.12
N LYS A 253 -4.37 -0.72 11.29
CA LYS A 253 -5.35 0.20 11.92
C LYS A 253 -4.77 1.58 12.20
N ALA A 254 -3.59 1.89 11.65
CA ALA A 254 -3.03 3.23 11.75
C ALA A 254 -3.77 4.20 10.82
N ASP A 255 -3.99 5.43 11.29
CA ASP A 255 -4.47 6.53 10.46
C ASP A 255 -3.40 6.95 9.46
N ILE A 256 -3.74 7.15 8.19
CA ILE A 256 -2.80 7.54 7.14
C ILE A 256 -3.12 8.96 6.63
N TYR A 257 -2.06 9.77 6.57
CA TYR A 257 -2.04 11.12 6.00
C TYR A 257 -1.15 11.10 4.76
N TYR A 258 -1.74 11.26 3.58
CA TYR A 258 -1.03 11.12 2.32
C TYR A 258 -0.86 12.46 1.60
N PHE A 259 0.38 12.70 1.14
CA PHE A 259 0.73 13.89 0.36
C PHE A 259 1.34 13.47 -0.99
N SER A 260 0.72 13.92 -2.07
CA SER A 260 1.28 13.74 -3.41
C SER A 260 2.23 14.90 -3.74
N ALA A 261 3.52 14.59 -3.94
CA ALA A 261 4.58 15.59 -4.02
C ALA A 261 5.65 15.31 -5.09
N LEU A 262 5.38 14.52 -6.10
CA LEU A 262 6.44 13.92 -6.93
C LEU A 262 6.99 14.77 -8.08
N GLN A 263 6.27 15.81 -8.58
CA GLN A 263 6.64 16.42 -9.86
C GLN A 263 6.45 17.93 -9.93
N THR A 264 7.33 18.57 -10.67
CA THR A 264 7.15 19.91 -11.21
C THR A 264 6.48 19.86 -12.59
N GLU A 265 5.97 21.01 -13.06
CA GLU A 265 5.45 21.17 -14.43
C GLU A 265 6.48 20.73 -15.49
N ASN A 266 7.78 20.95 -15.23
CA ASN A 266 8.88 20.57 -16.11
C ASN A 266 9.37 19.13 -15.92
N LYS A 267 8.66 18.29 -15.15
CA LYS A 267 9.04 16.91 -14.83
C LYS A 267 10.34 16.78 -14.01
N GLN A 268 10.81 17.87 -13.45
CA GLN A 268 11.97 17.86 -12.55
C GLN A 268 11.51 17.60 -11.13
N ARG A 269 12.28 16.84 -10.37
CA ARG A 269 12.07 16.70 -8.93
C ARG A 269 12.49 17.98 -8.24
N THR A 270 11.72 18.37 -7.23
CA THR A 270 12.10 19.47 -6.35
C THR A 270 11.87 19.07 -4.92
N GLN A 271 12.77 19.42 -4.04
CA GLN A 271 12.59 19.22 -2.60
C GLN A 271 11.54 20.18 -2.01
N ARG A 272 11.21 21.25 -2.71
CA ARG A 272 10.23 22.25 -2.26
C ARG A 272 8.86 21.66 -1.98
N TYR A 273 8.35 20.77 -2.84
CA TYR A 273 7.06 20.14 -2.61
C TYR A 273 7.09 19.15 -1.43
N TYR A 274 8.20 18.47 -1.25
CA TYR A 274 8.38 17.60 -0.07
C TYR A 274 8.46 18.42 1.22
N ALA A 275 9.14 19.56 1.19
CA ALA A 275 9.19 20.49 2.32
C ALA A 275 7.78 21.02 2.65
N GLN A 276 7.02 21.46 1.65
CA GLN A 276 5.63 21.90 1.83
C GLN A 276 4.74 20.79 2.43
N ALA A 277 4.84 19.56 1.92
CA ALA A 277 4.12 18.44 2.47
C ALA A 277 4.50 18.18 3.93
N LEU A 278 5.79 18.22 4.24
CA LEU A 278 6.29 17.94 5.59
C LEU A 278 5.86 19.04 6.59
N GLU A 279 5.87 20.31 6.18
CA GLU A 279 5.34 21.40 7.01
C GLU A 279 3.86 21.19 7.34
N LYS A 280 3.04 20.82 6.35
CA LYS A 280 1.62 20.50 6.58
C LYS A 280 1.43 19.28 7.47
N ILE A 281 2.30 18.27 7.37
CA ILE A 281 2.29 17.11 8.26
C ILE A 281 2.58 17.55 9.70
N CYS A 282 3.51 18.47 9.90
CA CYS A 282 3.78 19.06 11.22
C CYS A 282 2.57 19.78 11.79
N ASP A 283 1.88 20.60 10.96
CA ASP A 283 0.64 21.27 11.37
C ASP A 283 -0.45 20.28 11.78
N LEU A 284 -0.68 19.25 10.98
CA LEU A 284 -1.66 18.18 11.27
C LEU A 284 -1.28 17.37 12.50
N HIS A 285 0.01 17.16 12.77
CA HIS A 285 0.49 16.54 14.00
C HIS A 285 0.06 17.37 15.23
N GLU A 286 0.30 18.68 15.21
CA GLU A 286 -0.08 19.59 16.30
C GLU A 286 -1.60 19.68 16.46
N GLU A 287 -2.37 19.67 15.36
CA GLU A 287 -3.84 19.66 15.40
C GLU A 287 -4.37 18.38 16.06
N ARG A 288 -3.83 17.22 15.70
CA ARG A 288 -4.20 15.93 16.32
C ARG A 288 -3.96 15.94 17.81
N LEU A 289 -2.82 16.49 18.26
CA LEU A 289 -2.52 16.62 19.69
C LEU A 289 -3.51 17.53 20.41
N LYS A 290 -3.92 18.66 19.80
CA LYS A 290 -4.96 19.56 20.34
C LYS A 290 -6.31 18.86 20.45
N GLU A 291 -6.62 17.92 19.57
CA GLU A 291 -7.83 17.09 19.61
C GLU A 291 -7.74 15.93 20.63
N GLY A 292 -6.65 15.80 21.37
CA GLY A 292 -6.43 14.70 22.31
C GLY A 292 -6.14 13.36 21.65
N LYS A 293 -5.77 13.34 20.38
CA LYS A 293 -5.32 12.16 19.64
C LYS A 293 -3.81 12.02 19.72
N SER A 294 -3.27 10.85 19.35
CA SER A 294 -1.82 10.74 19.09
C SER A 294 -1.43 11.65 17.94
N GLY A 295 -0.23 12.21 17.98
CA GLY A 295 0.37 12.87 16.84
C GLY A 295 0.71 11.88 15.72
N ILE A 296 1.33 12.38 14.65
CA ILE A 296 1.87 11.55 13.56
C ILE A 296 3.23 11.04 14.02
N ASP A 297 3.45 9.72 13.96
CA ASP A 297 4.65 9.07 14.47
C ASP A 297 5.83 9.12 13.52
N VAL A 298 5.53 8.93 12.23
CA VAL A 298 6.54 8.75 11.19
C VAL A 298 6.03 9.26 9.85
N VAL A 299 6.96 9.77 9.05
CA VAL A 299 6.74 10.12 7.63
C VAL A 299 7.52 9.14 6.77
N CYS A 300 6.82 8.39 5.94
CA CYS A 300 7.40 7.46 4.99
C CYS A 300 7.66 8.17 3.65
N ILE A 301 8.92 8.26 3.24
CA ILE A 301 9.34 8.82 1.96
C ILE A 301 10.19 7.77 1.24
N LEU A 302 9.77 7.35 0.04
CA LEU A 302 10.47 6.31 -0.71
C LEU A 302 11.85 6.76 -1.20
N TRP A 303 11.96 8.01 -1.59
CA TRP A 303 13.16 8.55 -2.20
C TRP A 303 14.07 9.19 -1.18
N GLY A 304 15.39 8.94 -1.31
CA GLY A 304 16.41 9.57 -0.48
C GLY A 304 16.60 11.06 -0.79
N ILE A 305 15.61 11.87 -0.49
CA ILE A 305 15.52 13.27 -0.90
C ILE A 305 16.51 14.16 -0.17
N VAL A 306 16.99 13.71 0.95
CA VAL A 306 17.77 14.53 1.87
C VAL A 306 19.20 14.03 1.99
N SER A 307 19.74 13.49 0.92
CA SER A 307 21.15 13.09 0.85
C SER A 307 22.04 14.28 0.50
N GLU A 308 23.31 14.19 0.86
CA GLU A 308 24.35 15.14 0.40
C GLU A 308 24.35 15.30 -1.13
N LEU A 309 23.81 14.31 -1.86
CA LEU A 309 23.66 14.33 -3.31
C LEU A 309 22.65 15.37 -3.81
N PHE A 310 21.74 15.85 -2.96
CA PHE A 310 20.64 16.75 -3.32
C PHE A 310 20.71 18.11 -2.59
N GLN A 311 21.83 18.44 -1.98
CA GLN A 311 22.01 19.69 -1.21
C GLN A 311 21.84 20.96 -2.05
N ASN A 312 21.99 20.84 -3.36
CA ASN A 312 21.87 21.97 -4.30
C ASN A 312 20.53 21.95 -5.05
N ASP A 313 19.61 21.06 -4.70
CA ASP A 313 18.29 20.99 -5.33
C ASP A 313 17.42 22.19 -4.91
N ASP A 314 16.50 22.57 -5.78
CA ASP A 314 15.48 23.56 -5.46
C ASP A 314 14.66 23.13 -4.23
N GLY A 315 14.61 23.99 -3.22
CA GLY A 315 13.92 23.71 -1.97
C GLY A 315 14.72 22.91 -0.93
N ALA A 316 16.03 22.69 -1.11
CA ALA A 316 16.85 21.93 -0.18
C ALA A 316 16.91 22.57 1.22
N ALA A 317 17.02 23.90 1.29
CA ALA A 317 17.05 24.61 2.58
C ALA A 317 15.70 24.52 3.31
N GLU A 318 14.60 24.67 2.57
CA GLU A 318 13.24 24.51 3.09
C GLU A 318 13.01 23.07 3.59
N MET A 319 13.51 22.09 2.86
CA MET A 319 13.40 20.69 3.27
C MET A 319 14.18 20.41 4.56
N GLN A 320 15.39 20.92 4.70
CA GLN A 320 16.18 20.80 5.93
C GLN A 320 15.48 21.45 7.14
N ALA A 321 14.86 22.63 6.93
CA ALA A 321 14.09 23.29 7.99
C ALA A 321 12.86 22.48 8.39
N ALA A 322 12.12 21.96 7.43
CA ALA A 322 10.93 21.13 7.68
C ALA A 322 11.27 19.82 8.40
N VAL A 323 12.38 19.17 8.01
CA VAL A 323 12.87 17.96 8.72
C VAL A 323 13.26 18.28 10.16
N LYS A 324 13.94 19.41 10.39
CA LYS A 324 14.26 19.82 11.74
C LYS A 324 13.00 20.07 12.56
N ARG A 325 12.00 20.77 12.02
CA ARG A 325 10.71 20.97 12.69
C ARG A 325 10.05 19.65 13.06
N ALA A 326 9.99 18.70 12.10
CA ALA A 326 9.44 17.38 12.33
C ALA A 326 10.17 16.64 13.47
N ALA A 327 11.49 16.69 13.48
CA ALA A 327 12.31 16.09 14.53
C ALA A 327 12.05 16.74 15.92
N ASP A 328 11.95 18.08 15.96
CA ASP A 328 11.64 18.84 17.19
C ASP A 328 10.24 18.46 17.75
N LEU A 329 9.31 18.04 16.88
CA LEU A 329 7.99 17.52 17.24
C LEU A 329 7.98 16.01 17.57
N GLY A 330 9.12 15.33 17.47
CA GLY A 330 9.22 13.89 17.72
C GLY A 330 8.67 13.02 16.58
N ILE A 331 8.55 13.56 15.38
CA ILE A 331 8.16 12.84 14.17
C ILE A 331 9.41 12.28 13.49
N TRP A 332 9.42 10.97 13.25
CA TRP A 332 10.52 10.38 12.49
C TRP A 332 10.30 10.57 10.98
N VAL A 333 11.21 11.27 10.30
CA VAL A 333 11.20 11.38 8.84
C VAL A 333 12.08 10.27 8.26
N ASN A 334 11.44 9.20 7.77
CA ASN A 334 12.12 8.06 7.19
C ASN A 334 12.20 8.19 5.67
N SER A 335 13.36 8.59 5.16
CA SER A 335 13.66 8.72 3.73
C SER A 335 14.81 7.81 3.29
N GLY A 336 14.75 7.33 2.06
CA GLY A 336 15.48 6.14 1.53
C GLY A 336 16.99 6.06 1.60
N HIS A 337 17.75 6.97 2.15
CA HIS A 337 19.23 6.83 2.18
C HIS A 337 19.95 7.50 3.34
N LEU A 338 19.31 8.27 4.18
CA LEU A 338 20.01 8.94 5.26
C LEU A 338 19.17 9.11 6.50
N ASP A 339 19.84 8.83 7.55
CA ASP A 339 19.53 9.27 8.85
C ASP A 339 19.69 10.80 8.96
N PHE A 340 18.59 11.49 9.22
CA PHE A 340 18.54 12.93 9.44
C PHE A 340 19.11 13.38 10.76
N ALA A 341 19.20 12.48 11.72
CA ALA A 341 19.80 12.77 13.00
C ALA A 341 21.34 12.93 12.92
N GLY A 342 21.93 12.81 11.72
CA GLY A 342 23.38 12.90 11.53
C GLY A 342 24.12 11.64 11.99
N ASN A 343 23.40 10.56 12.30
CA ASN A 343 23.97 9.29 12.72
C ASN A 343 24.39 8.48 11.52
N LYS A 344 25.61 8.65 11.06
CA LYS A 344 26.22 7.87 9.96
C LYS A 344 26.30 6.35 10.20
N LEU A 345 25.73 5.86 11.30
CA LEU A 345 25.88 4.48 11.76
C LEU A 345 24.69 3.57 11.44
N TRP A 346 23.54 4.13 11.08
CA TRP A 346 22.35 3.31 10.78
C TRP A 346 22.42 2.76 9.35
N ARG A 347 22.56 1.46 9.27
CA ARG A 347 22.58 0.76 7.98
C ARG A 347 21.38 -0.13 7.87
N GLU A 348 20.68 0.00 6.78
CA GLU A 348 19.55 -0.85 6.43
C GLU A 348 19.87 -1.72 5.22
N SER A 349 19.25 -2.88 5.16
CA SER A 349 19.30 -3.75 3.99
C SER A 349 17.93 -4.39 3.76
N ARG A 350 17.71 -4.79 2.51
CA ARG A 350 16.48 -5.46 2.10
C ARG A 350 16.69 -6.96 2.03
N VAL A 351 15.80 -7.67 2.71
CA VAL A 351 15.72 -9.12 2.62
C VAL A 351 14.37 -9.53 2.03
N ARG A 352 14.35 -10.72 1.43
CA ARG A 352 13.16 -11.28 0.81
C ARG A 352 13.04 -12.75 1.15
N CYS A 353 11.84 -13.19 1.52
CA CYS A 353 11.57 -14.60 1.73
C CYS A 353 11.64 -15.40 0.42
N LYS A 354 12.20 -16.59 0.46
CA LYS A 354 12.21 -17.56 -0.65
C LYS A 354 10.81 -17.84 -1.16
N ALA A 355 10.67 -18.32 -2.40
CA ALA A 355 9.36 -18.52 -3.03
C ALA A 355 8.47 -19.51 -2.24
N ASP A 356 9.04 -20.60 -1.79
CA ASP A 356 8.44 -21.69 -1.00
C ASP A 356 8.54 -21.47 0.52
N GLY A 357 9.30 -20.45 0.96
CA GLY A 357 9.61 -20.19 2.36
C GLY A 357 8.39 -19.83 3.23
N ASP A 358 8.58 -20.00 4.55
CA ASP A 358 7.69 -19.48 5.56
C ASP A 358 8.00 -17.99 5.81
N LEU A 359 7.01 -17.13 5.56
CA LEU A 359 7.16 -15.68 5.74
C LEU A 359 7.43 -15.27 7.20
N ASP A 360 7.09 -16.11 8.16
CA ASP A 360 7.31 -15.82 9.58
C ASP A 360 8.63 -16.43 10.10
N ASN A 361 9.36 -17.20 9.28
CA ASN A 361 10.65 -17.79 9.62
C ASN A 361 11.81 -16.94 9.07
N PRO A 362 12.65 -16.31 9.90
CA PRO A 362 13.80 -15.52 9.44
C PRO A 362 14.84 -16.32 8.64
N ASP A 363 14.91 -17.66 8.80
CA ASP A 363 15.85 -18.52 8.06
C ASP A 363 15.47 -18.68 6.58
N ASP A 364 14.25 -18.34 6.22
CA ASP A 364 13.79 -18.37 4.83
C ASP A 364 14.01 -17.05 4.08
N TYR A 365 14.66 -16.08 4.73
CA TYR A 365 15.00 -14.80 4.10
C TYR A 365 16.41 -14.77 3.53
N THR A 366 16.54 -14.11 2.40
CA THR A 366 17.82 -13.88 1.71
C THR A 366 17.96 -12.41 1.33
N VAL A 367 19.19 -11.96 1.13
CA VAL A 367 19.47 -10.62 0.61
C VAL A 367 18.87 -10.48 -0.80
N MET A 368 18.24 -9.33 -1.07
CA MET A 368 17.70 -9.08 -2.40
C MET A 368 18.81 -8.87 -3.44
N PRO A 369 18.58 -9.25 -4.71
CA PRO A 369 19.50 -8.93 -5.79
C PRO A 369 19.82 -7.44 -5.86
N ASN A 370 21.04 -7.10 -6.26
CA ASN A 370 21.54 -5.72 -6.40
C ASN A 370 21.70 -4.96 -5.06
N GLN A 371 21.70 -5.66 -3.94
CA GLN A 371 22.16 -5.10 -2.67
C GLN A 371 23.68 -5.23 -2.54
N LEU A 372 24.25 -4.45 -1.62
CA LEU A 372 25.66 -4.59 -1.26
C LEU A 372 25.90 -6.03 -0.78
N ASP A 373 26.95 -6.66 -1.33
CA ASP A 373 27.39 -7.98 -0.85
C ASP A 373 28.01 -7.82 0.54
N MET A 374 27.19 -8.01 1.55
CA MET A 374 27.57 -7.82 2.96
C MET A 374 28.64 -8.81 3.40
N ALA A 375 28.82 -9.95 2.71
CA ALA A 375 29.88 -10.89 3.00
C ALA A 375 31.27 -10.27 2.78
N LYS A 376 31.38 -9.23 1.96
CA LYS A 376 32.63 -8.46 1.74
C LYS A 376 32.91 -7.42 2.82
N PHE A 377 31.99 -7.17 3.73
CA PHE A 377 32.07 -6.14 4.75
C PHE A 377 31.63 -6.68 6.12
N PRO A 378 32.33 -7.67 6.67
CA PRO A 378 31.91 -8.36 7.88
C PRO A 378 31.75 -7.43 9.10
N GLU A 379 32.50 -6.32 9.14
CA GLU A 379 32.39 -5.29 10.18
C GLU A 379 31.07 -4.51 10.13
N LEU A 380 30.41 -4.50 8.97
CA LEU A 380 29.12 -3.80 8.78
C LEU A 380 27.93 -4.71 9.05
N VAL A 381 28.08 -6.02 8.89
CA VAL A 381 26.96 -7.00 8.95
C VAL A 381 26.21 -6.89 10.27
N ARG A 382 26.91 -6.80 11.40
CA ARG A 382 26.27 -6.71 12.74
C ARG A 382 25.57 -5.40 13.02
N ASN A 383 25.90 -4.35 12.28
CA ASN A 383 25.31 -3.00 12.42
C ASN A 383 24.30 -2.71 11.31
N THR A 384 23.92 -3.71 10.51
CA THR A 384 22.93 -3.58 9.45
C THR A 384 21.63 -4.23 9.88
N LEU A 385 20.57 -3.42 10.04
CA LEU A 385 19.22 -3.91 10.31
C LEU A 385 18.51 -4.21 8.99
N CYS A 386 17.98 -5.43 8.87
CA CYS A 386 17.37 -5.94 7.65
C CYS A 386 15.86 -6.05 7.79
N PHE A 387 15.14 -5.53 6.80
CA PHE A 387 13.68 -5.56 6.75
C PHE A 387 13.19 -6.25 5.48
N PRO A 388 11.99 -6.88 5.50
CA PRO A 388 11.34 -7.36 4.29
C PRO A 388 11.14 -6.22 3.28
N GLY A 389 11.81 -6.30 2.14
CA GLY A 389 11.88 -5.21 1.15
C GLY A 389 11.33 -5.56 -0.23
N GLY A 390 10.70 -6.71 -0.42
CA GLY A 390 10.11 -7.13 -1.69
C GLY A 390 9.58 -8.55 -1.63
N GLY A 391 9.06 -9.03 -2.76
CA GLY A 391 8.45 -10.34 -2.83
C GLY A 391 7.16 -10.44 -2.00
N ARG A 392 6.38 -9.37 -1.97
CA ARG A 392 5.13 -9.26 -1.21
C ARG A 392 3.96 -8.86 -2.11
N THR A 393 2.77 -9.23 -1.69
CA THR A 393 1.54 -8.73 -2.30
C THR A 393 1.15 -7.41 -1.65
N VAL A 394 0.83 -6.45 -2.50
CA VAL A 394 0.45 -5.08 -2.16
C VAL A 394 -0.76 -4.67 -2.99
N ALA A 395 -1.37 -3.53 -2.67
CA ALA A 395 -2.44 -2.98 -3.48
C ALA A 395 -1.95 -2.60 -4.89
N GLY A 396 -2.71 -2.95 -5.89
CA GLY A 396 -2.50 -2.49 -7.26
C GLY A 396 -2.89 -1.01 -7.41
N SER A 397 -2.35 -0.35 -8.45
CA SER A 397 -2.60 1.08 -8.68
C SER A 397 -3.62 1.35 -9.78
N VAL A 398 -4.14 0.31 -10.42
CA VAL A 398 -4.98 0.46 -11.60
C VAL A 398 -6.47 0.19 -11.35
N ARG A 399 -6.79 -0.51 -10.27
CA ARG A 399 -8.16 -0.85 -9.86
C ARG A 399 -8.31 -0.82 -8.35
N LEU A 400 -9.52 -0.53 -7.88
CA LEU A 400 -9.82 -0.35 -6.45
C LEU A 400 -9.68 -1.63 -5.62
N ASP A 401 -9.72 -2.76 -6.25
CA ASP A 401 -9.69 -4.09 -5.61
C ASP A 401 -8.52 -4.95 -6.07
N ALA A 402 -7.65 -4.41 -6.94
CA ALA A 402 -6.54 -5.16 -7.50
C ALA A 402 -5.41 -5.36 -6.49
N TYR A 403 -4.86 -6.55 -6.48
CA TYR A 403 -3.62 -6.85 -5.76
C TYR A 403 -2.53 -7.25 -6.76
N ARG A 404 -1.31 -6.87 -6.43
CA ARG A 404 -0.16 -7.25 -7.23
C ARG A 404 0.95 -7.81 -6.37
N PHE A 405 1.70 -8.73 -6.92
CA PHE A 405 2.98 -9.16 -6.36
C PHE A 405 4.07 -8.19 -6.83
N SER A 406 4.72 -7.53 -5.87
CA SER A 406 5.82 -6.60 -6.12
C SER A 406 7.15 -7.32 -5.87
N ALA A 407 7.81 -7.73 -6.96
CA ALA A 407 9.04 -8.50 -6.91
C ALA A 407 10.27 -7.66 -6.52
N PRO A 408 10.52 -6.48 -7.14
CA PRO A 408 11.63 -5.61 -6.74
C PRO A 408 11.38 -4.90 -5.41
N GLY A 409 10.11 -4.67 -5.08
CA GLY A 409 9.59 -4.15 -3.83
C GLY A 409 10.16 -2.83 -3.35
N PHE A 410 9.26 -1.91 -3.09
CA PHE A 410 9.55 -0.69 -2.34
C PHE A 410 9.12 -0.82 -0.87
N SER A 411 8.79 -2.04 -0.44
CA SER A 411 8.14 -2.30 0.84
C SER A 411 9.05 -2.22 2.07
N LEU A 412 10.37 -2.02 1.90
CA LEU A 412 11.28 -1.80 3.02
C LEU A 412 10.82 -0.61 3.89
N LYS A 413 10.70 0.58 3.31
CA LYS A 413 10.34 1.79 4.05
C LYS A 413 8.96 1.72 4.70
N PRO A 414 7.90 1.31 3.99
CA PRO A 414 6.60 1.15 4.63
C PRO A 414 6.57 0.04 5.69
N TYR A 415 7.36 -1.04 5.54
CA TYR A 415 7.47 -2.06 6.59
C TYR A 415 8.12 -1.49 7.85
N GLU A 416 9.23 -0.80 7.70
CA GLU A 416 9.96 -0.14 8.78
C GLU A 416 9.10 0.89 9.50
N CYS A 417 8.44 1.79 8.75
CA CYS A 417 7.51 2.79 9.28
C CYS A 417 6.33 2.13 10.01
N GLY A 418 5.73 1.09 9.42
CA GLY A 418 4.65 0.34 10.04
C GLY A 418 5.07 -0.33 11.35
N LEU A 419 6.26 -0.92 11.40
CA LEU A 419 6.79 -1.54 12.61
C LEU A 419 7.09 -0.48 13.69
N PHE A 420 7.59 0.70 13.30
CA PHE A 420 7.76 1.81 14.24
C PHE A 420 6.42 2.28 14.83
N VAL A 421 5.36 2.38 14.02
CA VAL A 421 4.00 2.68 14.48
C VAL A 421 3.50 1.63 15.48
N LEU A 422 3.73 0.32 15.21
CA LEU A 422 3.41 -0.75 16.17
C LEU A 422 4.21 -0.60 17.46
N ALA A 423 5.50 -0.29 17.37
CA ALA A 423 6.37 -0.09 18.52
C ALA A 423 5.90 1.11 19.37
N ARG A 424 5.52 2.22 18.73
CA ARG A 424 4.95 3.40 19.43
C ARG A 424 3.55 3.17 20.00
N SER A 425 2.82 2.17 19.56
CA SER A 425 1.58 1.78 20.25
C SER A 425 1.85 1.09 21.60
N VAL A 426 3.07 0.57 21.80
CA VAL A 426 3.53 -0.06 23.05
C VAL A 426 4.31 0.92 23.92
N LYS A 427 5.22 1.68 23.33
CA LYS A 427 6.02 2.74 23.98
C LYS A 427 5.82 4.06 23.22
N PRO A 428 4.87 4.92 23.64
CA PRO A 428 4.48 6.13 22.89
C PRO A 428 5.59 7.18 22.70
N ASP A 429 6.55 7.22 23.60
CA ASP A 429 7.71 8.12 23.59
C ASP A 429 8.96 7.54 22.93
N LEU A 430 8.84 6.34 22.31
CA LEU A 430 9.95 5.69 21.63
C LEU A 430 10.53 6.60 20.53
N THR A 431 11.83 6.82 20.59
CA THR A 431 12.56 7.55 19.54
C THR A 431 12.99 6.60 18.40
N ALA A 432 13.27 7.16 17.23
CA ALA A 432 13.79 6.37 16.11
C ALA A 432 15.16 5.73 16.45
N GLU A 433 16.01 6.43 17.22
CA GLU A 433 17.29 5.90 17.66
C GLU A 433 17.15 4.70 18.60
N GLU A 434 16.25 4.80 19.58
CA GLU A 434 15.93 3.67 20.48
C GLU A 434 15.34 2.49 19.71
N PHE A 435 14.43 2.75 18.76
CA PHE A 435 13.85 1.72 17.90
C PHE A 435 14.92 0.97 17.13
N TRP A 436 15.87 1.69 16.56
CA TRP A 436 16.97 1.10 15.78
C TRP A 436 17.89 0.27 16.66
N ARG A 437 18.32 0.83 17.79
CA ARG A 437 19.17 0.14 18.76
C ARG A 437 18.52 -1.16 19.25
N ILE A 438 17.26 -1.08 19.69
CA ILE A 438 16.53 -2.26 20.16
C ILE A 438 16.33 -3.27 19.01
N GLY A 439 16.06 -2.80 17.78
CA GLY A 439 15.97 -3.64 16.61
C GLY A 439 17.24 -4.47 16.34
N LEU A 440 18.42 -3.85 16.49
CA LEU A 440 19.71 -4.53 16.36
C LEU A 440 19.96 -5.52 17.51
N GLU A 441 19.60 -5.14 18.73
CA GLU A 441 19.79 -5.97 19.93
C GLU A 441 18.89 -7.21 19.97
N THR A 442 17.68 -7.10 19.41
CA THR A 442 16.64 -8.13 19.50
C THR A 442 16.40 -8.90 18.21
N GLY A 443 17.03 -8.46 17.12
CA GLY A 443 16.85 -9.10 15.81
C GLY A 443 17.62 -10.41 15.66
N ASP A 444 17.31 -11.12 14.60
CA ASP A 444 17.89 -12.42 14.26
C ASP A 444 19.13 -12.23 13.37
N PHE A 445 20.31 -12.31 13.97
CA PHE A 445 21.57 -12.20 13.22
C PHE A 445 21.74 -13.35 12.24
N ARG A 446 22.09 -13.03 10.99
CA ARG A 446 22.49 -14.01 9.96
C ARG A 446 23.78 -13.55 9.30
N ASP A 447 24.75 -14.46 9.27
CA ASP A 447 26.04 -14.18 8.66
C ASP A 447 25.87 -13.90 7.14
N GLY A 448 26.63 -12.91 6.64
CA GLY A 448 26.50 -12.44 5.26
C GLY A 448 25.22 -11.68 4.90
N ILE A 449 24.25 -11.57 5.84
CA ILE A 449 22.98 -10.86 5.63
C ILE A 449 22.92 -9.60 6.50
N GLY A 450 23.02 -9.76 7.81
CA GLY A 450 22.82 -8.73 8.82
C GLY A 450 21.89 -9.20 9.94
N VAL A 451 21.32 -8.25 10.64
CA VAL A 451 20.33 -8.48 11.71
C VAL A 451 18.94 -8.36 11.10
N ILE A 452 18.28 -9.49 10.86
CA ILE A 452 16.89 -9.48 10.39
C ILE A 452 16.01 -9.04 11.58
N VAL A 453 15.20 -8.01 11.37
CA VAL A 453 14.33 -7.50 12.44
C VAL A 453 13.42 -8.59 12.98
N ASN A 454 13.28 -8.65 14.31
CA ASN A 454 12.35 -9.55 14.97
C ASN A 454 11.26 -8.74 15.69
N PRO A 455 10.10 -8.50 15.05
CA PRO A 455 9.04 -7.66 15.60
C PRO A 455 8.53 -8.11 16.97
N ARG A 456 8.50 -9.41 17.20
CA ARG A 456 8.01 -9.98 18.48
C ARG A 456 8.98 -9.70 19.63
N GLN A 457 10.28 -9.90 19.40
CA GLN A 457 11.30 -9.63 20.40
C GLN A 457 11.45 -8.12 20.65
N LEU A 458 11.39 -7.31 19.59
CA LEU A 458 11.41 -5.85 19.69
C LEU A 458 10.24 -5.37 20.58
N VAL A 459 9.02 -5.82 20.32
CA VAL A 459 7.84 -5.46 21.14
C VAL A 459 7.98 -5.98 22.58
N THR A 460 8.54 -7.17 22.77
CA THR A 460 8.79 -7.72 24.11
C THR A 460 9.77 -6.84 24.90
N ALA A 461 10.87 -6.42 24.28
CA ALA A 461 11.86 -5.54 24.88
C ALA A 461 11.31 -4.14 25.22
N LEU A 462 10.30 -3.66 24.47
CA LEU A 462 9.64 -2.38 24.76
C LEU A 462 8.66 -2.42 25.95
N ARG A 463 8.24 -3.60 26.36
CA ARG A 463 7.33 -3.79 27.51
C ARG A 463 8.08 -3.86 28.86
N GLY A 464 9.39 -4.01 28.84
CA GLY A 464 10.26 -4.15 30.01
C GLY A 464 10.33 -5.59 30.41
#